data_f009b658cb5b47e944bbdcc9f80cd8bd
#
_entry.id   f009b658cb5b47e944bbdcc9f80cd8bd
#
_cell.length_a   1.000
_cell.length_b   1.000
_cell.length_c   1.000
_cell.angle_alpha   90.00
_cell.angle_beta   90.00
_cell.angle_gamma   90.00
#
_symmetry.space_group_name_H-M   'P 1'
#
loop_
_entity.id
_entity.type
_entity.pdbx_description
1 polymer ?
#
loop_
_entity_poly.entity_id
_entity_poly.type
_entity_poly.pdbx_seq_one_letter_code
_entity_poly.pdbx_strand_id
1 'polypeptide(L)'
;VDYHAYRIDADDGSRVVNPKFDADCKRLLDLKSVAERGHPYAVAHFSKMAKEFLASKGIPPPDLQVHIVVVPSSTAGKWSPGLLKIGEYLIKHNSNFVDSMQSLVRVKTIQKLARGGDRSVWTHSQSIALAPKADKILARKTILLLDDITTTGNSMSACAEILTVQATPARVMPLAIGKTV
;
A
#
# COMPACT_ATOMS: atom_id res chain seq x y z
N VAL A 1 -3.18 7.39 8.94
CA VAL A 1 -3.41 6.91 10.31
C VAL A 1 -2.07 6.52 10.93
N ASP A 2 -1.84 6.87 12.19
CA ASP A 2 -0.69 6.41 12.96
C ASP A 2 -0.92 4.94 13.35
N TYR A 3 0.07 4.09 13.07
CA TYR A 3 0.02 2.69 13.43
C TYR A 3 1.00 2.40 14.58
N HIS A 4 0.46 1.85 15.65
CA HIS A 4 1.22 1.37 16.79
C HIS A 4 1.18 -0.17 16.85
N ALA A 5 2.32 -0.80 17.17
CA ALA A 5 2.35 -2.25 17.34
C ALA A 5 1.48 -2.69 18.51
N TYR A 6 0.81 -3.86 18.40
CA TYR A 6 -0.07 -4.37 19.46
C TYR A 6 0.67 -4.64 20.78
N ARG A 7 1.92 -5.11 20.69
CA ARG A 7 2.76 -5.35 21.86
C ARG A 7 4.08 -4.59 21.74
N ILE A 8 4.51 -4.05 22.86
CA ILE A 8 5.81 -3.37 23.03
C ILE A 8 6.58 -4.04 24.17
N ASP A 9 7.90 -3.92 24.15
CA ASP A 9 8.74 -4.37 25.23
C ASP A 9 8.64 -3.36 26.38
N ALA A 10 8.37 -3.84 27.60
CA ALA A 10 8.40 -3.04 28.84
C ALA A 10 9.83 -2.95 29.39
N ASP A 11 10.04 -2.02 30.33
CA ASP A 11 11.36 -1.77 30.93
C ASP A 11 11.95 -3.00 31.64
N ASP A 12 11.09 -3.93 32.08
CA ASP A 12 11.48 -5.20 32.71
C ASP A 12 11.75 -6.33 31.70
N GLY A 13 11.69 -6.04 30.40
CA GLY A 13 11.87 -7.01 29.31
C GLY A 13 10.63 -7.87 29.01
N SER A 14 9.52 -7.67 29.71
CA SER A 14 8.24 -8.32 29.40
C SER A 14 7.58 -7.69 28.16
N ARG A 15 6.67 -8.43 27.51
CA ARG A 15 5.87 -7.89 26.39
C ARG A 15 4.48 -7.53 26.84
N VAL A 16 4.18 -6.25 26.86
CA VAL A 16 2.89 -5.69 27.28
C VAL A 16 2.06 -5.21 26.09
N VAL A 17 0.75 -5.09 26.29
CA VAL A 17 -0.14 -4.47 25.31
C VAL A 17 0.18 -2.98 25.21
N ASN A 18 0.39 -2.48 23.99
CA ASN A 18 0.67 -1.08 23.74
C ASN A 18 -0.58 -0.23 24.03
N PRO A 19 -0.56 0.71 24.97
CA PRO A 19 -1.72 1.56 25.28
C PRO A 19 -2.13 2.48 24.13
N LYS A 20 -1.24 2.71 23.16
CA LYS A 20 -1.52 3.49 21.95
C LYS A 20 -2.13 2.67 20.82
N PHE A 21 -2.28 1.33 21.00
CA PHE A 21 -2.91 0.47 20.01
C PHE A 21 -4.43 0.68 20.06
N ASP A 22 -4.95 1.45 19.13
CA ASP A 22 -6.35 1.85 19.02
C ASP A 22 -7.17 1.01 18.01
N ALA A 23 -8.40 1.44 17.78
CA ALA A 23 -9.31 0.79 16.85
C ALA A 23 -8.82 0.85 15.39
N ASP A 24 -8.13 1.92 15.00
CA ASP A 24 -7.60 2.06 13.64
C ASP A 24 -6.36 1.18 13.45
N CYS A 25 -5.52 1.02 14.46
CA CYS A 25 -4.45 0.03 14.47
C CYS A 25 -4.99 -1.39 14.27
N LYS A 26 -6.08 -1.76 14.97
CA LYS A 26 -6.75 -3.06 14.79
C LYS A 26 -7.31 -3.21 13.38
N ARG A 27 -7.99 -2.19 12.85
CA ARG A 27 -8.51 -2.21 11.47
C ARG A 27 -7.40 -2.36 10.41
N LEU A 28 -6.24 -1.73 10.62
CA LEU A 28 -5.08 -1.89 9.71
C LEU A 28 -4.58 -3.34 9.68
N LEU A 29 -4.63 -4.07 10.82
CA LEU A 29 -4.33 -5.49 10.84
C LEU A 29 -5.40 -6.31 10.11
N ASP A 30 -6.68 -6.02 10.36
CA ASP A 30 -7.81 -6.69 9.72
C ASP A 30 -7.83 -6.49 8.20
N LEU A 31 -7.31 -5.36 7.71
CA LEU A 31 -7.20 -5.06 6.28
C LEU A 31 -6.33 -6.08 5.52
N LYS A 32 -5.36 -6.69 6.18
CA LYS A 32 -4.34 -7.56 5.55
C LYS A 32 -4.85 -8.95 5.18
N SER A 33 -5.94 -9.42 5.78
CA SER A 33 -6.42 -10.80 5.60
C SER A 33 -7.93 -10.88 5.51
N VAL A 34 -8.43 -11.51 4.47
CA VAL A 34 -9.87 -11.79 4.31
C VAL A 34 -10.42 -12.77 5.36
N ALA A 35 -9.54 -13.53 6.02
CA ALA A 35 -9.93 -14.43 7.10
C ALA A 35 -10.27 -13.69 8.41
N GLU A 36 -9.85 -12.42 8.55
CA GLU A 36 -10.18 -11.63 9.72
C GLU A 36 -11.65 -11.19 9.68
N ARG A 37 -12.37 -11.45 10.77
CA ARG A 37 -13.80 -11.05 10.88
C ARG A 37 -14.02 -9.55 10.68
N GLY A 38 -13.04 -8.73 11.04
CA GLY A 38 -13.06 -7.28 10.87
C GLY A 38 -12.74 -6.79 9.46
N HIS A 39 -12.29 -7.66 8.55
CA HIS A 39 -11.83 -7.27 7.21
C HIS A 39 -12.84 -6.42 6.41
N PRO A 40 -14.14 -6.79 6.28
CA PRO A 40 -15.11 -5.98 5.54
C PRO A 40 -15.28 -4.57 6.12
N TYR A 41 -15.29 -4.46 7.45
CA TYR A 41 -15.41 -3.16 8.14
C TYR A 41 -14.15 -2.31 7.96
N ALA A 42 -12.97 -2.93 8.01
CA ALA A 42 -11.69 -2.25 7.75
C ALA A 42 -11.64 -1.72 6.31
N VAL A 43 -12.04 -2.52 5.34
CA VAL A 43 -12.13 -2.11 3.92
C VAL A 43 -13.08 -0.92 3.78
N ALA A 44 -14.30 -0.99 4.32
CA ALA A 44 -15.28 0.08 4.21
C ALA A 44 -14.77 1.39 4.83
N HIS A 45 -14.18 1.31 6.04
CA HIS A 45 -13.63 2.44 6.77
C HIS A 45 -12.50 3.13 5.98
N PHE A 46 -11.47 2.39 5.59
CA PHE A 46 -10.32 2.97 4.89
C PHE A 46 -10.61 3.38 3.44
N SER A 47 -11.56 2.74 2.77
CA SER A 47 -12.04 3.18 1.46
C SER A 47 -12.65 4.58 1.53
N LYS A 48 -13.50 4.83 2.54
CA LYS A 48 -14.12 6.14 2.77
C LYS A 48 -13.06 7.19 3.10
N MET A 49 -12.17 6.88 4.05
CA MET A 49 -11.07 7.78 4.43
C MET A 49 -10.17 8.14 3.23
N ALA A 50 -9.75 7.14 2.45
CA ALA A 50 -8.90 7.37 1.28
C ALA A 50 -9.60 8.25 0.25
N LYS A 51 -10.90 8.00 -0.04
CA LYS A 51 -11.70 8.83 -0.94
C LYS A 51 -11.78 10.28 -0.45
N GLU A 52 -12.12 10.51 0.81
CA GLU A 52 -12.23 11.84 1.40
C GLU A 52 -10.89 12.58 1.40
N PHE A 53 -9.81 11.90 1.77
CA PHE A 53 -8.47 12.46 1.73
C PHE A 53 -8.05 12.86 0.32
N LEU A 54 -8.22 11.97 -0.68
CA LEU A 54 -7.87 12.26 -2.07
C LEU A 54 -8.72 13.42 -2.61
N ALA A 55 -10.01 13.45 -2.33
CA ALA A 55 -10.90 14.54 -2.72
C ALA A 55 -10.45 15.88 -2.11
N SER A 56 -10.04 15.90 -0.83
CA SER A 56 -9.53 17.11 -0.17
C SER A 56 -8.23 17.64 -0.80
N LYS A 57 -7.50 16.80 -1.53
CA LYS A 57 -6.29 17.14 -2.28
C LYS A 57 -6.54 17.41 -3.77
N GLY A 58 -7.80 17.38 -4.22
CA GLY A 58 -8.15 17.51 -5.63
C GLY A 58 -7.64 16.35 -6.49
N ILE A 59 -7.60 15.13 -5.95
CA ILE A 59 -7.12 13.94 -6.65
C ILE A 59 -8.28 12.95 -6.86
N PRO A 60 -8.55 12.54 -8.11
CA PRO A 60 -7.92 12.99 -9.35
C PRO A 60 -8.40 14.39 -9.76
N PRO A 61 -7.57 15.15 -10.48
CA PRO A 61 -8.05 16.35 -11.15
C PRO A 61 -9.17 16.02 -12.16
N PRO A 62 -10.12 16.94 -12.45
CA PRO A 62 -11.28 16.67 -13.30
C PRO A 62 -10.93 16.13 -14.70
N ASP A 63 -9.85 16.62 -15.28
CA ASP A 63 -9.45 16.31 -16.67
C ASP A 63 -8.29 15.31 -16.77
N LEU A 64 -7.94 14.66 -15.67
CA LEU A 64 -6.79 13.76 -15.63
C LEU A 64 -7.16 12.38 -15.11
N GLN A 65 -6.82 11.35 -15.88
CA GLN A 65 -6.87 9.97 -15.41
C GLN A 65 -5.68 9.67 -14.48
N VAL A 66 -5.99 9.03 -13.34
CA VAL A 66 -5.01 8.59 -12.35
C VAL A 66 -5.06 7.06 -12.25
N HIS A 67 -3.96 6.42 -12.61
CA HIS A 67 -3.82 4.96 -12.55
C HIS A 67 -3.51 4.51 -11.12
N ILE A 68 -4.33 3.64 -10.55
CA ILE A 68 -4.09 3.08 -9.22
C ILE A 68 -3.16 1.87 -9.37
N VAL A 69 -2.02 1.90 -8.67
CA VAL A 69 -1.07 0.80 -8.58
C VAL A 69 -0.89 0.44 -7.11
N VAL A 70 -0.89 -0.85 -6.78
CA VAL A 70 -0.75 -1.35 -5.40
C VAL A 70 0.65 -1.91 -5.19
N VAL A 71 1.27 -1.53 -4.08
CA VAL A 71 2.55 -2.12 -3.63
C VAL A 71 2.34 -3.62 -3.38
N PRO A 72 3.10 -4.51 -4.02
CA PRO A 72 2.92 -5.95 -3.83
C PRO A 72 3.35 -6.38 -2.42
N SER A 73 2.68 -7.39 -1.86
CA SER A 73 3.01 -7.93 -0.54
C SER A 73 4.42 -8.52 -0.50
N SER A 74 4.90 -8.92 0.69
CA SER A 74 6.21 -9.61 0.83
C SER A 74 6.24 -11.01 0.19
N THR A 75 5.09 -11.59 -0.13
CA THR A 75 4.97 -12.91 -0.75
C THR A 75 4.88 -12.77 -2.26
N ALA A 76 5.64 -13.57 -3.00
CA ALA A 76 5.64 -13.58 -4.47
C ALA A 76 4.22 -13.79 -5.04
N GLY A 77 3.88 -13.02 -6.06
CA GLY A 77 2.60 -13.08 -6.76
C GLY A 77 1.38 -12.66 -5.93
N LYS A 78 1.55 -11.98 -4.78
CA LYS A 78 0.44 -11.59 -3.90
C LYS A 78 0.40 -10.08 -3.62
N TRP A 79 -0.81 -9.58 -3.44
CA TRP A 79 -1.13 -8.21 -2.99
C TRP A 79 -1.97 -8.27 -1.72
N SER A 80 -2.03 -7.16 -0.98
CA SER A 80 -2.96 -7.03 0.14
C SER A 80 -4.40 -7.03 -0.39
N PRO A 81 -5.25 -7.98 0.04
CA PRO A 81 -6.64 -8.04 -0.44
C PRO A 81 -7.43 -6.80 -0.07
N GLY A 82 -7.15 -6.20 1.08
CA GLY A 82 -7.79 -4.96 1.49
C GLY A 82 -7.42 -3.77 0.60
N LEU A 83 -6.16 -3.66 0.18
CA LEU A 83 -5.75 -2.59 -0.75
C LEU A 83 -6.40 -2.74 -2.13
N LEU A 84 -6.53 -3.96 -2.64
CA LEU A 84 -7.25 -4.20 -3.89
C LEU A 84 -8.70 -3.74 -3.77
N LYS A 85 -9.38 -4.04 -2.65
CA LYS A 85 -10.75 -3.59 -2.39
C LYS A 85 -10.89 -2.08 -2.24
N ILE A 86 -9.90 -1.42 -1.62
CA ILE A 86 -9.85 0.06 -1.56
C ILE A 86 -9.70 0.64 -2.98
N GLY A 87 -8.81 0.09 -3.80
CA GLY A 87 -8.65 0.50 -5.20
C GLY A 87 -9.93 0.31 -6.02
N GLU A 88 -10.58 -0.85 -5.94
CA GLU A 88 -11.88 -1.11 -6.57
C GLU A 88 -12.95 -0.08 -6.13
N TYR A 89 -12.99 0.24 -4.84
CA TYR A 89 -13.92 1.25 -4.31
C TYR A 89 -13.65 2.63 -4.90
N LEU A 90 -12.40 3.08 -4.97
CA LEU A 90 -12.03 4.38 -5.54
C LEU A 90 -12.42 4.46 -7.01
N ILE A 91 -12.12 3.44 -7.81
CA ILE A 91 -12.48 3.34 -9.23
C ILE A 91 -14.00 3.39 -9.42
N LYS A 92 -14.75 2.64 -8.62
CA LYS A 92 -16.22 2.63 -8.68
C LYS A 92 -16.83 4.01 -8.40
N HIS A 93 -16.20 4.83 -7.55
CA HIS A 93 -16.76 6.12 -7.09
C HIS A 93 -16.18 7.33 -7.82
N ASN A 94 -15.22 7.15 -8.73
CA ASN A 94 -14.70 8.22 -9.58
C ASN A 94 -14.09 7.61 -10.85
N SER A 95 -14.71 7.89 -12.00
CA SER A 95 -14.31 7.38 -13.33
C SER A 95 -12.94 7.85 -13.81
N ASN A 96 -12.34 8.86 -13.17
CA ASN A 96 -10.98 9.30 -13.47
C ASN A 96 -9.91 8.42 -12.81
N PHE A 97 -10.28 7.50 -11.91
CA PHE A 97 -9.37 6.44 -11.48
C PHE A 97 -9.41 5.26 -12.45
N VAL A 98 -8.25 4.76 -12.79
CA VAL A 98 -8.06 3.65 -13.74
C VAL A 98 -7.42 2.48 -13.02
N ASP A 99 -7.92 1.27 -13.26
CA ASP A 99 -7.35 0.05 -12.70
C ASP A 99 -6.00 -0.27 -13.37
N SER A 100 -4.97 -0.26 -12.55
CA SER A 100 -3.62 -0.71 -12.85
C SER A 100 -2.99 -1.35 -11.60
N MET A 101 -3.84 -1.84 -10.68
CA MET A 101 -3.44 -2.25 -9.33
C MET A 101 -2.35 -3.32 -9.33
N GLN A 102 -2.35 -4.20 -10.30
CA GLN A 102 -1.41 -5.33 -10.38
C GLN A 102 -0.23 -5.07 -11.35
N SER A 103 0.05 -3.82 -11.67
CA SER A 103 1.18 -3.45 -12.55
C SER A 103 2.55 -3.68 -11.94
N LEU A 104 2.66 -3.80 -10.62
CA LEU A 104 3.87 -4.21 -9.91
C LEU A 104 3.67 -5.61 -9.32
N VAL A 105 4.65 -6.49 -9.50
CA VAL A 105 4.59 -7.88 -9.06
C VAL A 105 5.79 -8.21 -8.18
N ARG A 106 5.57 -8.83 -7.02
CA ARG A 106 6.63 -9.43 -6.25
C ARG A 106 7.04 -10.74 -6.93
N VAL A 107 8.22 -10.80 -7.53
CA VAL A 107 8.73 -11.99 -8.24
C VAL A 107 9.47 -12.96 -7.31
N LYS A 108 9.95 -12.49 -6.15
CA LYS A 108 10.63 -13.29 -5.15
C LYS A 108 10.13 -12.93 -3.75
N THR A 109 9.66 -13.94 -3.00
CA THR A 109 9.26 -13.75 -1.58
C THR A 109 10.43 -13.25 -0.76
N ILE A 110 10.19 -12.19 0.05
CA ILE A 110 11.17 -11.66 1.01
C ILE A 110 10.73 -11.96 2.44
N GLN A 111 11.71 -12.13 3.33
CA GLN A 111 11.43 -12.40 4.73
C GLN A 111 10.77 -11.19 5.41
N LYS A 112 9.80 -11.44 6.30
CA LYS A 112 9.16 -10.37 7.07
C LYS A 112 10.15 -9.78 8.09
N LEU A 113 10.07 -8.46 8.31
CA LEU A 113 10.94 -7.75 9.27
C LEU A 113 10.89 -8.37 10.67
N ALA A 114 9.70 -8.75 11.16
CA ALA A 114 9.51 -9.42 12.46
C ALA A 114 10.26 -10.77 12.59
N ARG A 115 10.89 -11.26 11.51
CA ARG A 115 11.72 -12.48 11.47
C ARG A 115 13.17 -12.17 11.08
N GLY A 116 13.62 -10.92 11.27
CA GLY A 116 15.00 -10.50 10.96
C GLY A 116 15.31 -10.31 9.46
N GLY A 117 14.28 -10.17 8.61
CA GLY A 117 14.48 -9.97 7.16
C GLY A 117 15.04 -8.58 6.83
N ASP A 118 15.97 -8.51 5.89
CA ASP A 118 16.39 -7.25 5.27
C ASP A 118 15.26 -6.68 4.41
N ARG A 119 14.91 -5.43 4.67
CA ARG A 119 13.88 -4.69 3.96
C ARG A 119 14.41 -3.35 3.42
N SER A 120 15.67 -3.33 3.06
CA SER A 120 16.28 -2.20 2.36
C SER A 120 15.56 -1.93 1.02
N VAL A 121 15.70 -0.72 0.51
CA VAL A 121 15.22 -0.36 -0.84
C VAL A 121 15.79 -1.34 -1.86
N TRP A 122 17.06 -1.71 -1.72
CA TRP A 122 17.73 -2.65 -2.62
C TRP A 122 17.06 -4.04 -2.64
N THR A 123 16.77 -4.63 -1.47
CA THR A 123 16.07 -5.92 -1.36
C THR A 123 14.69 -5.87 -2.01
N HIS A 124 13.96 -4.77 -1.84
CA HIS A 124 12.68 -4.56 -2.52
C HIS A 124 12.86 -4.44 -4.04
N SER A 125 13.83 -3.65 -4.53
CA SER A 125 14.09 -3.45 -5.96
C SER A 125 14.48 -4.76 -6.66
N GLN A 126 15.24 -5.65 -5.99
CA GLN A 126 15.63 -6.96 -6.54
C GLN A 126 14.49 -8.01 -6.52
N SER A 127 13.39 -7.73 -5.86
CA SER A 127 12.29 -8.68 -5.67
C SER A 127 10.96 -8.23 -6.27
N ILE A 128 10.91 -7.02 -6.85
CA ILE A 128 9.72 -6.45 -7.51
C ILE A 128 10.06 -6.20 -8.98
N ALA A 129 9.10 -6.46 -9.85
CA ALA A 129 9.19 -6.16 -11.28
C ALA A 129 7.88 -5.55 -11.81
N LEU A 130 7.93 -4.92 -12.97
CA LEU A 130 6.73 -4.59 -13.72
C LEU A 130 6.06 -5.84 -14.26
N ALA A 131 4.74 -5.89 -14.20
CA ALA A 131 3.95 -6.89 -14.92
C ALA A 131 4.11 -6.71 -16.44
N PRO A 132 3.90 -7.77 -17.24
CA PRO A 132 3.97 -7.66 -18.70
C PRO A 132 3.11 -6.52 -19.25
N LYS A 133 3.67 -5.68 -20.11
CA LYS A 133 3.03 -4.51 -20.75
C LYS A 133 2.71 -3.34 -19.82
N ALA A 134 2.99 -3.42 -18.52
CA ALA A 134 2.74 -2.33 -17.57
C ALA A 134 3.54 -1.08 -17.91
N ASP A 135 4.74 -1.23 -18.48
CA ASP A 135 5.56 -0.13 -19.02
C ASP A 135 4.78 0.71 -20.02
N LYS A 136 4.11 0.08 -20.99
CA LYS A 136 3.31 0.75 -22.02
C LYS A 136 2.03 1.37 -21.47
N ILE A 137 1.36 0.67 -20.55
CA ILE A 137 0.10 1.13 -19.93
C ILE A 137 0.34 2.38 -19.08
N LEU A 138 1.44 2.42 -18.34
CA LEU A 138 1.75 3.47 -17.37
C LEU A 138 2.60 4.61 -17.93
N ALA A 139 3.13 4.48 -19.16
CA ALA A 139 3.94 5.52 -19.80
C ALA A 139 3.19 6.85 -19.87
N ARG A 140 3.80 7.93 -19.36
CA ARG A 140 3.26 9.29 -19.32
C ARG A 140 1.95 9.43 -18.52
N LYS A 141 1.57 8.43 -17.71
CA LYS A 141 0.37 8.48 -16.85
C LYS A 141 0.71 9.03 -15.48
N THR A 142 -0.31 9.57 -14.81
CA THR A 142 -0.22 9.88 -13.37
C THR A 142 -0.61 8.62 -12.59
N ILE A 143 0.20 8.25 -11.60
CA ILE A 143 0.04 7.03 -10.82
C ILE A 143 -0.23 7.40 -9.36
N LEU A 144 -1.27 6.80 -8.77
CA LEU A 144 -1.47 6.72 -7.32
C LEU A 144 -0.95 5.37 -6.84
N LEU A 145 0.18 5.38 -6.12
CA LEU A 145 0.82 4.19 -5.58
C LEU A 145 0.32 3.94 -4.15
N LEU A 146 -0.49 2.88 -3.94
CA LEU A 146 -1.11 2.54 -2.66
C LEU A 146 -0.30 1.51 -1.88
N ASP A 147 -0.12 1.75 -0.56
CA ASP A 147 0.39 0.76 0.41
C ASP A 147 -0.50 0.73 1.67
N ASP A 148 -0.45 -0.37 2.43
CA ASP A 148 -1.25 -0.51 3.67
C ASP A 148 -0.60 0.22 4.84
N ILE A 149 0.60 -0.16 5.23
CA ILE A 149 1.35 0.46 6.34
C ILE A 149 2.79 0.67 5.92
N THR A 150 3.23 1.91 6.04
CA THR A 150 4.65 2.23 5.84
C THR A 150 5.36 2.40 7.19
N THR A 151 6.57 1.85 7.31
CA THR A 151 7.50 2.10 8.42
C THR A 151 8.58 3.08 7.96
N THR A 152 9.56 2.59 7.24
CA THR A 152 10.65 3.37 6.65
C THR A 152 10.32 3.90 5.25
N GLY A 153 9.24 3.42 4.62
CA GLY A 153 8.89 3.77 3.24
C GLY A 153 9.67 2.99 2.16
N ASN A 154 10.57 2.10 2.53
CA ASN A 154 11.48 1.44 1.59
C ASN A 154 10.76 0.65 0.47
N SER A 155 9.66 -0.07 0.80
CA SER A 155 8.84 -0.76 -0.23
C SER A 155 8.28 0.22 -1.24
N MET A 156 7.72 1.33 -0.75
CA MET A 156 7.09 2.35 -1.55
C MET A 156 8.12 3.09 -2.41
N SER A 157 9.29 3.41 -1.83
CA SER A 157 10.41 4.03 -2.56
C SER A 157 10.92 3.14 -3.67
N ALA A 158 11.15 1.85 -3.41
CA ALA A 158 11.57 0.89 -4.43
C ALA A 158 10.53 0.76 -5.56
N CYS A 159 9.24 0.68 -5.22
CA CYS A 159 8.16 0.64 -6.20
C CYS A 159 8.11 1.93 -7.06
N ALA A 160 8.24 3.10 -6.43
CA ALA A 160 8.25 4.37 -7.13
C ALA A 160 9.46 4.49 -8.08
N GLU A 161 10.63 4.02 -7.66
CA GLU A 161 11.84 3.98 -8.49
C GLU A 161 11.66 3.06 -9.70
N ILE A 162 11.17 1.83 -9.51
CA ILE A 162 10.89 0.88 -10.59
C ILE A 162 9.91 1.50 -11.60
N LEU A 163 8.82 2.10 -11.12
CA LEU A 163 7.85 2.77 -11.99
C LEU A 163 8.50 3.91 -12.77
N THR A 164 9.27 4.77 -12.12
CA THR A 164 9.91 5.93 -12.74
C THR A 164 10.91 5.52 -13.81
N VAL A 165 11.74 4.53 -13.52
CA VAL A 165 12.81 4.09 -14.43
C VAL A 165 12.26 3.26 -15.59
N GLN A 166 11.33 2.32 -15.32
CA GLN A 166 10.92 1.33 -16.31
C GLN A 166 9.62 1.68 -17.06
N ALA A 167 8.71 2.45 -16.44
CA ALA A 167 7.45 2.85 -17.06
C ALA A 167 7.40 4.33 -17.45
N THR A 168 8.35 5.15 -17.02
CA THR A 168 8.44 6.59 -17.34
C THR A 168 7.09 7.34 -17.21
N PRO A 169 6.41 7.26 -16.07
CA PRO A 169 5.13 7.94 -15.83
C PRO A 169 5.34 9.46 -15.79
N ALA A 170 4.27 10.23 -15.99
CA ALA A 170 4.32 11.68 -15.80
C ALA A 170 4.51 12.05 -14.31
N ARG A 171 3.91 11.26 -13.40
CA ARG A 171 3.98 11.49 -11.96
C ARG A 171 3.67 10.20 -11.18
N VAL A 172 4.37 9.98 -10.07
CA VAL A 172 4.03 8.96 -9.06
C VAL A 172 3.66 9.67 -7.74
N MET A 173 2.49 9.37 -7.21
CA MET A 173 1.97 9.91 -5.95
C MET A 173 1.81 8.76 -4.96
N PRO A 174 2.69 8.63 -3.96
CA PRO A 174 2.58 7.59 -2.95
C PRO A 174 1.50 7.94 -1.92
N LEU A 175 0.70 6.92 -1.51
CA LEU A 175 -0.27 7.00 -0.45
C LEU A 175 -0.25 5.73 0.39
N ALA A 176 0.16 5.81 1.65
CA ALA A 176 0.01 4.75 2.64
C ALA A 176 -1.24 5.02 3.50
N ILE A 177 -2.00 3.96 3.81
CA ILE A 177 -3.18 4.05 4.67
C ILE A 177 -2.75 4.32 6.13
N GLY A 178 -1.66 3.70 6.57
CA GLY A 178 -1.08 3.90 7.88
C GLY A 178 0.43 4.11 7.85
N LYS A 179 0.96 4.79 8.88
CA LYS A 179 2.39 4.98 9.12
C LYS A 179 2.74 4.52 10.53
N THR A 180 3.77 3.69 10.67
CA THR A 180 4.30 3.30 11.98
C THR A 180 4.98 4.51 12.63
N VAL A 181 4.64 4.77 13.87
CA VAL A 181 5.16 5.85 14.72
C VAL A 181 5.68 5.29 16.04
#